data_304f6979f0a557a6a1ec6ababb0a38fa
#
_entry.id   304f6979f0a557a6a1ec6ababb0a38fa
#
_cell.length_a   1.000
_cell.length_b   1.000
_cell.length_c   1.000
_cell.angle_alpha   90.00
_cell.angle_beta   90.00
_cell.angle_gamma   90.00
#
_symmetry.space_group_name_H-M   'P 1'
#
loop_
_entity.id
_entity.type
_entity.pdbx_description
1 polymer ?
#
loop_
_entity_poly.entity_id
_entity_poly.type
_entity_poly.pdbx_seq_one_letter_code
_entity_poly.pdbx_strand_id
1 'polypeptide(L)'
;IASRTPRFAATSQIGAAHQLATGATAHIDDLSDKINKAKSRVLAAAGIASPERFFAMLRAHDIACAELRLGDHYSFEVNPFEHWDTDYIFVTGKDAVKCRQIPELAQDPRIWAVDLEMHLDPYLIELVLGRLKELTQTAPKNH
;
A
#
# COMPACT_ATOMS: atom_id res chain seq x y z
N ILE A 1 -6.13 -9.72 -28.58
CA ILE A 1 -5.82 -9.60 -28.39
C ILE A 1 -5.04 -9.28 -28.04
N ALA A 2 -5.18 -9.04 -27.88
CA ALA A 2 -4.50 -8.61 -27.61
C ALA A 2 -3.37 -8.83 -27.24
N SER A 3 -2.89 -8.55 -26.88
CA SER A 3 -1.79 -8.65 -26.60
C SER A 3 -1.37 -9.73 -26.32
N ARG A 4 -0.92 -10.06 -26.84
CA ARG A 4 -0.40 -10.93 -26.80
C ARG A 4 0.87 -11.07 -26.40
N THR A 5 1.55 -10.11 -26.24
CA THR A 5 2.85 -10.14 -25.64
C THR A 5 2.72 -10.58 -24.22
N PRO A 6 3.38 -11.61 -23.81
CA PRO A 6 3.31 -12.02 -22.43
C PRO A 6 3.83 -10.89 -21.57
N ARG A 7 3.13 -10.64 -20.51
CA ARG A 7 3.58 -9.66 -19.58
C ARG A 7 4.22 -10.34 -18.43
N PHE A 8 5.49 -10.17 -18.29
CA PHE A 8 6.22 -10.69 -17.15
C PHE A 8 6.40 -9.64 -16.07
N ALA A 9 5.52 -8.67 -16.07
CA ALA A 9 5.61 -7.60 -15.11
C ALA A 9 4.87 -7.96 -13.83
N ALA A 10 5.36 -7.44 -12.71
CA ALA A 10 4.65 -7.54 -11.45
C ALA A 10 3.51 -6.53 -11.46
N THR A 11 2.39 -6.91 -10.89
CA THR A 11 1.28 -5.99 -10.70
C THR A 11 1.07 -5.80 -9.21
N SER A 12 0.73 -4.57 -8.82
CA SER A 12 0.47 -4.24 -7.43
C SER A 12 -1.01 -4.09 -7.21
N GLN A 13 -1.50 -4.63 -6.13
CA GLN A 13 -2.91 -4.56 -5.77
C GLN A 13 -3.04 -4.23 -4.29
N ILE A 14 -4.15 -3.62 -3.95
CA ILE A 14 -4.48 -3.40 -2.55
C ILE A 14 -5.35 -4.57 -2.11
N GLY A 15 -4.95 -5.26 -1.05
CA GLY A 15 -5.72 -6.39 -0.55
C GLY A 15 -6.50 -6.03 0.69
N ALA A 16 -5.83 -5.96 1.81
CA ALA A 16 -6.45 -5.72 3.10
C ALA A 16 -6.00 -4.40 3.70
N ALA A 17 -6.82 -3.87 4.59
CA ALA A 17 -6.48 -2.69 5.36
C ALA A 17 -6.54 -3.02 6.83
N HIS A 18 -5.66 -2.43 7.62
CA HIS A 18 -5.57 -2.65 9.06
C HIS A 18 -5.68 -1.33 9.80
N GLN A 19 -6.64 -1.25 10.70
CA GLN A 19 -6.79 -0.06 11.52
C GLN A 19 -5.70 -0.05 12.59
N LEU A 20 -4.95 1.03 12.66
CA LEU A 20 -3.82 1.11 13.59
C LEU A 20 -4.27 1.02 15.05
N ALA A 21 -5.30 1.76 15.40
CA ALA A 21 -5.71 1.86 16.80
C ALA A 21 -6.22 0.55 17.38
N THR A 22 -6.92 -0.27 16.58
CA THR A 22 -7.57 -1.48 17.09
C THR A 22 -6.96 -2.77 16.55
N GLY A 23 -6.22 -2.69 15.45
CA GLY A 23 -5.74 -3.88 14.77
C GLY A 23 -6.80 -4.56 13.91
N ALA A 24 -7.97 -3.96 13.79
CA ALA A 24 -9.04 -4.54 12.98
C ALA A 24 -8.61 -4.62 11.52
N THR A 25 -9.00 -5.70 10.88
CA THR A 25 -8.67 -5.94 9.48
C THR A 25 -9.93 -5.95 8.65
N ALA A 26 -9.85 -5.36 7.46
CA ALA A 26 -10.98 -5.38 6.54
C ALA A 26 -10.47 -5.46 5.12
N HIS A 27 -11.24 -6.10 4.25
CA HIS A 27 -10.92 -6.12 2.83
C HIS A 27 -11.22 -4.73 2.27
N ILE A 28 -10.38 -4.29 1.34
CA ILE A 28 -10.51 -2.93 0.82
C ILE A 28 -11.86 -2.69 0.15
N ASP A 29 -12.41 -3.70 -0.51
CA ASP A 29 -13.70 -3.56 -1.18
C ASP A 29 -14.84 -3.39 -0.19
N ASP A 30 -14.74 -4.05 0.97
CA ASP A 30 -15.74 -3.90 2.02
C ASP A 30 -15.71 -2.48 2.59
N LEU A 31 -14.50 -1.94 2.75
CA LEU A 31 -14.35 -0.57 3.21
C LEU A 31 -14.89 0.41 2.17
N SER A 32 -14.63 0.13 0.90
CA SER A 32 -15.14 0.98 -0.18
C SER A 32 -16.67 1.05 -0.14
N ASP A 33 -17.32 -0.09 0.04
CA ASP A 33 -18.78 -0.13 0.14
C ASP A 33 -19.28 0.70 1.31
N LYS A 34 -18.65 0.55 2.46
CA LYS A 34 -19.00 1.30 3.66
C LYS A 34 -18.83 2.79 3.47
N ILE A 35 -17.69 3.17 2.91
CA ILE A 35 -17.33 4.56 2.69
C ILE A 35 -18.35 5.22 1.75
N ASN A 36 -18.68 4.54 0.65
CA ASN A 36 -19.59 5.09 -0.34
C ASN A 36 -21.02 5.15 0.16
N LYS A 37 -21.41 4.16 0.94
CA LYS A 37 -22.76 4.13 1.51
C LYS A 37 -22.97 5.25 2.50
N ALA A 38 -21.97 5.52 3.34
CA ALA A 38 -22.05 6.55 4.35
C ALA A 38 -21.58 7.91 3.83
N LYS A 39 -21.06 7.95 2.60
CA LYS A 39 -20.48 9.16 2.02
C LYS A 39 -19.40 9.74 2.92
N SER A 40 -18.54 8.86 3.43
CA SER A 40 -17.47 9.23 4.33
C SER A 40 -16.38 9.99 3.59
N ARG A 41 -15.69 10.87 4.31
CA ARG A 41 -14.56 11.61 3.76
C ARG A 41 -13.31 10.79 3.95
N VAL A 42 -12.47 10.77 2.93
CA VAL A 42 -11.27 9.94 2.92
C VAL A 42 -10.06 10.79 2.56
N LEU A 43 -9.01 10.62 3.32
CA LEU A 43 -7.69 11.18 3.01
C LEU A 43 -6.75 10.02 2.74
N ALA A 44 -6.00 10.11 1.66
CA ALA A 44 -4.93 9.17 1.38
C ALA A 44 -3.62 9.92 1.51
N ALA A 45 -2.71 9.40 2.32
CA ALA A 45 -1.43 10.05 2.56
C ALA A 45 -0.30 9.07 2.30
N ALA A 46 0.75 9.53 1.66
CA ALA A 46 1.88 8.68 1.34
C ALA A 46 3.18 9.45 1.38
N GLY A 47 4.13 8.89 2.14
CA GLY A 47 5.50 9.41 2.23
C GLY A 47 6.47 8.46 1.55
N ILE A 48 6.16 8.10 0.31
CA ILE A 48 6.97 7.19 -0.49
C ILE A 48 7.35 7.88 -1.81
N ALA A 49 8.27 7.27 -2.54
CA ALA A 49 8.81 7.89 -3.75
C ALA A 49 7.78 8.03 -4.87
N SER A 50 6.83 7.11 -4.97
CA SER A 50 5.83 7.12 -6.04
C SER A 50 4.42 7.04 -5.47
N PRO A 51 3.94 8.12 -4.85
CA PRO A 51 2.62 8.07 -4.21
C PRO A 51 1.45 7.97 -5.18
N GLU A 52 1.66 8.33 -6.44
CA GLU A 52 0.57 8.32 -7.42
C GLU A 52 -0.02 6.94 -7.64
N ARG A 53 0.81 5.92 -7.55
CA ARG A 53 0.36 4.54 -7.67
C ARG A 53 -0.60 4.16 -6.56
N PHE A 54 -0.24 4.54 -5.34
CA PHE A 54 -1.07 4.28 -4.18
C PHE A 54 -2.43 4.95 -4.32
N PHE A 55 -2.43 6.22 -4.71
CA PHE A 55 -3.67 6.95 -4.90
C PHE A 55 -4.52 6.34 -6.02
N ALA A 56 -3.87 5.94 -7.11
CA ALA A 56 -4.58 5.34 -8.24
C ALA A 56 -5.22 4.01 -7.85
N MET A 57 -4.57 3.24 -7.01
CA MET A 57 -5.12 1.97 -6.55
C MET A 57 -6.36 2.15 -5.70
N LEU A 58 -6.37 3.17 -4.85
CA LEU A 58 -7.56 3.48 -4.06
C LEU A 58 -8.72 3.88 -4.97
N ARG A 59 -8.44 4.70 -5.98
CA ARG A 59 -9.46 5.07 -6.93
C ARG A 59 -9.99 3.88 -7.72
N ALA A 60 -9.11 2.93 -8.02
CA ALA A 60 -9.52 1.72 -8.74
C ALA A 60 -10.48 0.87 -7.92
N HIS A 61 -10.48 1.03 -6.60
CA HIS A 61 -11.42 0.35 -5.72
C HIS A 61 -12.58 1.26 -5.35
N ASP A 62 -12.84 2.27 -6.16
CA ASP A 62 -13.97 3.19 -6.00
C ASP A 62 -13.91 4.02 -4.71
N ILE A 63 -12.72 4.28 -4.24
CA ILE A 63 -12.53 5.13 -3.07
C ILE A 63 -12.04 6.50 -3.55
N ALA A 64 -12.93 7.47 -3.50
CA ALA A 64 -12.56 8.85 -3.79
C ALA A 64 -11.91 9.44 -2.56
N CYS A 65 -10.77 10.07 -2.73
CA CYS A 65 -10.03 10.58 -1.58
C CYS A 65 -9.27 11.86 -1.91
N ALA A 66 -9.06 12.68 -0.88
CA ALA A 66 -8.10 13.76 -0.96
C ALA A 66 -6.71 13.13 -0.89
N GLU A 67 -5.74 13.73 -1.56
CA GLU A 67 -4.40 13.16 -1.67
C GLU A 67 -3.39 14.05 -0.97
N LEU A 68 -2.64 13.46 -0.05
CA LEU A 68 -1.61 14.19 0.69
C LEU A 68 -0.25 13.54 0.41
N ARG A 69 0.59 14.27 -0.28
CA ARG A 69 1.94 13.82 -0.60
C ARG A 69 2.89 14.33 0.46
N LEU A 70 3.40 13.41 1.26
CA LEU A 70 4.24 13.78 2.41
C LEU A 70 5.72 13.88 2.07
N GLY A 71 6.09 13.40 0.88
CA GLY A 71 7.51 13.35 0.53
C GLY A 71 8.15 12.05 0.99
N ASP A 72 9.12 11.58 0.20
CA ASP A 72 9.79 10.32 0.49
C ASP A 72 10.49 10.38 1.84
N HIS A 73 10.35 9.32 2.61
CA HIS A 73 10.96 9.19 3.94
C HIS A 73 10.45 10.20 4.97
N TYR A 74 9.19 10.63 4.83
CA TYR A 74 8.59 11.51 5.82
C TYR A 74 8.62 10.86 7.21
N SER A 75 9.01 11.61 8.23
CA SER A 75 9.25 11.05 9.56
C SER A 75 8.03 10.99 10.47
N PHE A 76 7.00 11.77 10.19
CA PHE A 76 5.81 11.90 11.04
C PHE A 76 6.10 12.53 12.41
N GLU A 77 7.23 13.18 12.58
CA GLU A 77 7.51 13.89 13.82
C GLU A 77 6.50 15.00 14.05
N VAL A 78 6.06 15.65 12.98
CA VAL A 78 4.94 16.57 13.03
C VAL A 78 3.74 15.82 12.49
N ASN A 79 2.64 15.80 13.25
CA ASN A 79 1.44 15.09 12.84
C ASN A 79 0.83 15.78 11.63
N PRO A 80 0.84 15.15 10.44
CA PRO A 80 0.31 15.79 9.24
C PRO A 80 -1.20 15.74 9.16
N PHE A 81 -1.86 15.04 10.09
CA PHE A 81 -3.30 14.82 10.05
C PHE A 81 -4.06 15.65 11.08
N GLU A 82 -3.35 16.41 11.89
CA GLU A 82 -3.96 17.08 13.04
C GLU A 82 -5.15 17.95 12.67
N HIS A 83 -5.06 18.64 11.56
CA HIS A 83 -6.11 19.59 11.15
C HIS A 83 -6.99 19.06 10.02
N TRP A 84 -6.86 17.79 9.66
CA TRP A 84 -7.69 17.21 8.62
C TRP A 84 -9.02 16.74 9.19
N ASP A 85 -10.10 17.24 8.62
CA ASP A 85 -11.44 16.81 8.98
C ASP A 85 -11.86 15.71 8.01
N THR A 86 -11.58 14.48 8.40
CA THR A 86 -11.82 13.33 7.54
C THR A 86 -12.21 12.13 8.40
N ASP A 87 -12.90 11.17 7.79
CA ASP A 87 -13.38 9.99 8.49
C ASP A 87 -12.40 8.83 8.40
N TYR A 88 -11.66 8.75 7.30
CA TYR A 88 -10.67 7.70 7.08
C TYR A 88 -9.38 8.33 6.59
N ILE A 89 -8.27 7.78 7.06
CA ILE A 89 -6.94 8.14 6.56
C ILE A 89 -6.26 6.86 6.15
N PHE A 90 -6.00 6.70 4.86
CA PHE A 90 -5.30 5.53 4.37
C PHE A 90 -3.82 5.88 4.17
N VAL A 91 -2.96 5.04 4.74
CA VAL A 91 -1.51 5.17 4.58
C VAL A 91 -0.95 3.87 4.07
N THR A 92 0.24 3.92 3.47
CA THR A 92 0.91 2.70 3.02
C THR A 92 1.42 1.93 4.23
N GLY A 93 1.67 0.63 4.03
CA GLY A 93 2.26 -0.18 5.10
C GLY A 93 3.58 0.36 5.59
N LYS A 94 4.37 0.92 4.66
CA LYS A 94 5.67 1.51 5.01
C LYS A 94 5.50 2.72 5.93
N ASP A 95 4.54 3.57 5.62
CA ASP A 95 4.26 4.74 6.45
C ASP A 95 3.64 4.33 7.79
N ALA A 96 2.83 3.28 7.78
CA ALA A 96 2.20 2.79 9.00
C ALA A 96 3.20 2.35 10.05
N VAL A 97 4.34 1.80 9.63
CA VAL A 97 5.40 1.41 10.56
C VAL A 97 5.85 2.61 11.38
N LYS A 98 5.99 3.75 10.72
CA LYS A 98 6.38 4.99 11.41
C LYS A 98 5.26 5.51 12.30
N CYS A 99 4.04 5.45 11.82
CA CYS A 99 2.88 5.93 12.58
C CYS A 99 2.70 5.13 13.88
N ARG A 100 2.96 3.84 13.84
CA ARG A 100 2.82 2.99 15.02
C ARG A 100 3.77 3.36 16.14
N GLN A 101 4.87 4.03 15.81
CA GLN A 101 5.86 4.43 16.80
C GLN A 101 5.50 5.74 17.51
N ILE A 102 4.46 6.42 17.04
CA ILE A 102 4.03 7.68 17.59
C ILE A 102 2.66 7.48 18.22
N PRO A 103 2.56 7.57 19.56
CA PRO A 103 1.30 7.23 20.25
C PRO A 103 0.08 7.95 19.74
N GLU A 104 0.22 9.22 19.41
CA GLU A 104 -0.87 10.03 18.90
C GLU A 104 -1.43 9.45 17.59
N LEU A 105 -0.54 8.99 16.73
CA LEU A 105 -0.95 8.40 15.45
C LEU A 105 -1.38 6.95 15.60
N ALA A 106 -0.68 6.21 16.46
CA ALA A 106 -1.00 4.81 16.68
C ALA A 106 -2.40 4.61 17.25
N GLN A 107 -2.90 5.62 17.95
CA GLN A 107 -4.21 5.55 18.61
C GLN A 107 -5.30 6.28 17.84
N ASP A 108 -4.98 6.85 16.68
CA ASP A 108 -5.96 7.55 15.86
C ASP A 108 -6.83 6.53 15.13
N PRO A 109 -8.13 6.46 15.46
CA PRO A 109 -9.00 5.44 14.86
C PRO A 109 -9.28 5.66 13.37
N ARG A 110 -8.90 6.80 12.82
CA ARG A 110 -9.11 7.10 11.41
C ARG A 110 -8.05 6.45 10.52
N ILE A 111 -6.89 6.12 11.09
CA ILE A 111 -5.74 5.66 10.28
C ILE A 111 -5.80 4.17 10.02
N TRP A 112 -5.76 3.84 8.74
CA TRP A 112 -5.75 2.47 8.24
C TRP A 112 -4.52 2.27 7.36
N ALA A 113 -3.76 1.23 7.67
CA ALA A 113 -2.64 0.82 6.83
C ALA A 113 -3.17 -0.06 5.71
N VAL A 114 -2.76 0.24 4.49
CA VAL A 114 -3.20 -0.52 3.33
C VAL A 114 -2.04 -1.36 2.84
N ASP A 115 -2.25 -2.67 2.82
CA ASP A 115 -1.24 -3.60 2.33
C ASP A 115 -1.27 -3.63 0.82
N LEU A 116 -0.13 -3.39 0.22
CA LEU A 116 0.03 -3.52 -1.22
C LEU A 116 0.50 -4.93 -1.50
N GLU A 117 -0.32 -5.68 -2.22
CA GLU A 117 0.04 -7.03 -2.61
C GLU A 117 0.63 -7.00 -4.01
N MET A 118 1.72 -7.72 -4.18
CA MET A 118 2.37 -7.83 -5.47
C MET A 118 2.10 -9.21 -6.01
N HIS A 119 1.45 -9.26 -7.17
CA HIS A 119 1.17 -10.52 -7.84
C HIS A 119 2.09 -10.67 -9.01
N LEU A 120 2.86 -11.74 -9.03
CA LEU A 120 3.78 -12.05 -10.11
C LEU A 120 3.19 -13.12 -11.00
N ASP A 121 3.44 -12.97 -12.30
CA ASP A 121 3.12 -14.02 -13.25
C ASP A 121 3.89 -15.29 -12.84
N PRO A 122 3.21 -16.43 -12.71
CA PRO A 122 3.90 -17.68 -12.32
C PRO A 122 5.06 -18.03 -13.23
N TYR A 123 4.91 -17.74 -14.51
CA TYR A 123 5.97 -18.03 -15.47
C TYR A 123 7.20 -17.15 -15.20
N LEU A 124 6.95 -15.90 -14.84
CA LEU A 124 8.04 -14.99 -14.48
C LEU A 124 8.76 -15.51 -13.24
N ILE A 125 8.00 -16.01 -12.27
CA ILE A 125 8.60 -16.55 -11.05
C ILE A 125 9.54 -17.70 -11.39
N GLU A 126 9.09 -18.60 -12.26
CA GLU A 126 9.92 -19.72 -12.68
C GLU A 126 11.17 -19.28 -13.39
N LEU A 127 11.06 -18.28 -14.27
CA LEU A 127 12.21 -17.76 -14.97
C LEU A 127 13.23 -17.15 -14.02
N VAL A 128 12.75 -16.39 -13.05
CA VAL A 128 13.66 -15.77 -12.09
C VAL A 128 14.35 -16.81 -11.23
N LEU A 129 13.60 -17.80 -10.76
CA LEU A 129 14.19 -18.86 -9.96
C LEU A 129 15.18 -19.70 -10.75
N GLY A 130 14.88 -19.96 -12.01
CA GLY A 130 15.81 -20.67 -12.88
C GLY A 130 17.10 -19.89 -13.06
N ARG A 131 16.99 -18.58 -13.26
CA ARG A 131 18.13 -17.72 -13.41
C ARG A 131 19.01 -17.72 -12.16
N LEU A 132 18.38 -17.65 -11.01
CA LEU A 132 19.10 -17.68 -9.74
C LEU A 132 19.83 -19.00 -9.55
N LYS A 133 19.21 -20.09 -9.94
CA LYS A 133 19.85 -21.40 -9.89
C LYS A 133 21.09 -21.44 -10.76
N GLU A 134 20.97 -20.94 -11.98
CA GLU A 134 22.11 -20.90 -12.88
C GLU A 134 23.27 -20.11 -12.30
N LEU A 135 22.96 -18.94 -11.76
CA LEU A 135 23.98 -18.10 -11.16
C LEU A 135 24.65 -18.78 -9.98
N THR A 136 23.87 -19.49 -9.19
CA THR A 136 24.39 -20.20 -8.04
C THR A 136 25.31 -21.33 -8.47
N GLN A 137 24.94 -22.04 -9.53
CA GLN A 137 25.73 -23.15 -10.01
C GLN A 137 27.01 -22.74 -10.70
N THR A 138 27.00 -21.58 -11.35
CA THR A 138 28.17 -21.12 -12.09
C THR A 138 29.08 -20.25 -11.24
N ALA A 139 28.61 -19.76 -10.11
CA ALA A 139 29.43 -18.93 -9.28
C ALA A 139 30.60 -19.73 -8.72
N PRO A 140 31.79 -19.16 -8.74
CA PRO A 140 32.94 -19.86 -8.16
C PRO A 140 32.68 -20.08 -6.69
N LYS A 141 33.03 -21.25 -6.27
CA LYS A 141 32.91 -21.51 -4.86
C LYS A 141 34.15 -21.12 -4.17
N ASN A 142 34.04 -20.11 -3.41
CA ASN A 142 35.16 -19.70 -2.63
C ASN A 142 35.11 -20.40 -1.35
N HIS A 143 36.10 -21.11 -1.11
CA HIS A 143 36.06 -21.88 0.09
C HIS A 143 37.25 -21.69 0.89
#